data_4a2d182cd1042afe6f31dd79268b3f04
#
_entry.id   4a2d182cd1042afe6f31dd79268b3f04
#
_cell.length_a   1.000
_cell.length_b   1.000
_cell.length_c   1.000
_cell.angle_alpha   90.00
_cell.angle_beta   90.00
_cell.angle_gamma   90.00
#
_symmetry.space_group_name_H-M   'P 1'
#
loop_
_entity.id
_entity.type
_entity.pdbx_description
1 polymer ?
#
loop_
_entity_poly.entity_id
_entity_poly.type
_entity_poly.pdbx_seq_one_letter_code
_entity_poly.pdbx_strand_id
1 'polypeptide(L)'
;MATAVKKKTPRSSDSVSRKIEKPVEHEPSSSDRVAKAVTSRILSGRWFPGQRLIEGDLARDLGVSRGTVREAFKRLAAERVIALTPHRGAYVRVLTREEALELLQVLTALYGLAATLAADAIDKGDNRKRLTAAYERLRDDGPKSDRISHTVDRGSFYDVFIDIAGNRELMRANPAAPTQILRMQVHPYLTPTDLEELFADYAVLFEAITSGDGKKAKRTIEVHTKRRAEQMERLPPEAFSTGWSS
;
A
#
# COMPACT_ATOMS: atom_id res chain seq x y z
N MET A 1 24.49 -77.53 -28.81
CA MET A 1 23.20 -77.09 -28.19
C MET A 1 23.42 -75.66 -27.70
N ALA A 2 22.93 -74.66 -28.47
CA ALA A 2 23.09 -73.26 -28.16
C ALA A 2 21.71 -72.67 -27.77
N THR A 3 21.59 -72.18 -26.53
CA THR A 3 20.35 -71.65 -25.97
C THR A 3 20.31 -70.14 -26.25
N ALA A 4 19.33 -69.73 -27.03
CA ALA A 4 19.12 -68.30 -27.38
C ALA A 4 18.51 -67.48 -26.24
N VAL A 5 19.18 -66.44 -25.82
CA VAL A 5 18.68 -65.46 -24.81
C VAL A 5 17.91 -64.38 -25.57
N LYS A 6 16.60 -64.26 -25.28
CA LYS A 6 15.72 -63.19 -25.78
C LYS A 6 16.00 -61.85 -25.04
N LYS A 7 16.49 -60.84 -25.75
CA LYS A 7 16.58 -59.44 -25.29
C LYS A 7 15.18 -58.83 -25.21
N LYS A 8 14.77 -58.40 -24.02
CA LYS A 8 13.58 -57.57 -23.77
C LYS A 8 13.94 -56.10 -24.04
N THR A 9 13.18 -55.47 -24.92
CA THR A 9 13.21 -54.03 -25.23
C THR A 9 12.52 -53.26 -24.07
N PRO A 10 13.05 -52.11 -23.60
CA PRO A 10 12.35 -51.30 -22.61
C PRO A 10 11.25 -50.46 -23.25
N ARG A 11 10.09 -50.42 -22.58
CA ARG A 11 8.91 -49.62 -22.94
C ARG A 11 9.24 -48.13 -22.81
N SER A 12 8.78 -47.37 -23.84
CA SER A 12 8.83 -45.92 -23.93
C SER A 12 8.08 -45.30 -22.71
N SER A 13 8.76 -44.38 -22.06
CA SER A 13 8.18 -43.52 -21.05
C SER A 13 7.26 -42.49 -21.71
N ASP A 14 5.95 -42.62 -21.46
CA ASP A 14 4.97 -41.60 -21.79
C ASP A 14 5.28 -40.33 -20.96
N SER A 15 5.76 -39.30 -21.64
CA SER A 15 5.90 -37.96 -21.08
C SER A 15 4.51 -37.34 -20.96
N VAL A 16 3.95 -37.37 -19.76
CA VAL A 16 2.73 -36.61 -19.42
C VAL A 16 3.08 -35.13 -19.43
N SER A 17 2.89 -34.49 -20.58
CA SER A 17 2.89 -33.02 -20.67
C SER A 17 1.69 -32.48 -19.87
N ARG A 18 1.92 -32.07 -18.63
CA ARG A 18 0.98 -31.23 -17.91
C ARG A 18 0.86 -29.90 -18.62
N LYS A 19 -0.22 -29.71 -19.37
CA LYS A 19 -0.66 -28.38 -19.80
C LYS A 19 -0.86 -27.53 -18.54
N ILE A 20 0.01 -26.54 -18.35
CA ILE A 20 -0.21 -25.47 -17.37
C ILE A 20 -1.38 -24.66 -17.93
N GLU A 21 -2.57 -24.87 -17.39
CA GLU A 21 -3.74 -24.05 -17.70
C GLU A 21 -3.41 -22.62 -17.27
N LYS A 22 -3.60 -21.66 -18.19
CA LYS A 22 -3.51 -20.24 -17.89
C LYS A 22 -4.46 -19.91 -16.74
N PRO A 23 -4.07 -19.05 -15.76
CA PRO A 23 -4.99 -18.60 -14.72
C PRO A 23 -6.22 -18.01 -15.39
N VAL A 24 -7.39 -18.54 -15.05
CA VAL A 24 -8.67 -17.95 -15.45
C VAL A 24 -8.75 -16.59 -14.74
N GLU A 25 -8.66 -15.50 -15.47
CA GLU A 25 -8.97 -14.17 -14.95
C GLU A 25 -10.46 -14.16 -14.61
N HIS A 26 -10.78 -14.40 -13.34
CA HIS A 26 -12.13 -14.22 -12.84
C HIS A 26 -12.50 -12.74 -12.90
N GLU A 27 -13.58 -12.40 -13.59
CA GLU A 27 -14.13 -11.05 -13.47
C GLU A 27 -14.37 -10.72 -11.99
N PRO A 28 -13.95 -9.50 -11.54
CA PRO A 28 -14.08 -9.12 -10.15
C PRO A 28 -15.52 -9.21 -9.68
N SER A 29 -15.76 -9.89 -8.58
CA SER A 29 -17.11 -10.04 -8.02
C SER A 29 -17.72 -8.67 -7.68
N SER A 30 -19.03 -8.60 -7.51
CA SER A 30 -19.69 -7.35 -7.12
C SER A 30 -19.17 -6.84 -5.78
N SER A 31 -18.79 -7.72 -4.83
CA SER A 31 -18.16 -7.33 -3.56
C SER A 31 -16.73 -6.82 -3.74
N ASP A 32 -15.96 -7.36 -4.72
CA ASP A 32 -14.64 -6.84 -5.06
C ASP A 32 -14.71 -5.42 -5.63
N ARG A 33 -15.71 -5.15 -6.47
CA ARG A 33 -15.96 -3.81 -7.01
C ARG A 33 -16.27 -2.81 -5.90
N VAL A 34 -17.10 -3.21 -4.92
CA VAL A 34 -17.38 -2.37 -3.74
C VAL A 34 -16.12 -2.12 -2.92
N ALA A 35 -15.37 -3.17 -2.58
CA ALA A 35 -14.13 -3.03 -1.82
C ALA A 35 -13.13 -2.10 -2.52
N LYS A 36 -12.95 -2.27 -3.84
CA LYS A 36 -12.09 -1.39 -4.65
C LYS A 36 -12.57 0.05 -4.66
N ALA A 37 -13.88 0.30 -4.75
CA ALA A 37 -14.46 1.64 -4.73
C ALA A 37 -14.22 2.33 -3.37
N VAL A 38 -14.40 1.60 -2.25
CA VAL A 38 -14.12 2.10 -0.90
C VAL A 38 -12.64 2.47 -0.76
N THR A 39 -11.75 1.53 -1.08
CA THR A 39 -10.29 1.75 -1.01
C THR A 39 -9.86 2.92 -1.88
N SER A 40 -10.37 3.03 -3.11
CA SER A 40 -10.07 4.15 -4.02
C SER A 40 -10.50 5.50 -3.45
N ARG A 41 -11.67 5.58 -2.79
CA ARG A 41 -12.15 6.82 -2.15
C ARG A 41 -11.27 7.24 -0.95
N ILE A 42 -10.71 6.27 -0.22
CA ILE A 42 -9.75 6.53 0.85
C ILE A 42 -8.40 6.98 0.27
N LEU A 43 -7.86 6.25 -0.71
CA LEU A 43 -6.58 6.59 -1.34
C LEU A 43 -6.59 7.96 -2.00
N SER A 44 -7.72 8.36 -2.60
CA SER A 44 -7.90 9.69 -3.19
C SER A 44 -8.25 10.80 -2.18
N GLY A 45 -8.24 10.51 -0.89
CA GLY A 45 -8.58 11.49 0.15
C GLY A 45 -10.04 11.95 0.17
N ARG A 46 -10.94 11.30 -0.59
CA ARG A 46 -12.38 11.60 -0.56
C ARG A 46 -13.06 11.15 0.72
N TRP A 47 -12.52 10.12 1.38
CA TRP A 47 -12.99 9.59 2.65
C TRP A 47 -11.90 9.66 3.69
N PHE A 48 -12.26 10.11 4.90
CA PHE A 48 -11.34 10.46 5.97
C PHE A 48 -11.40 9.45 7.12
N PRO A 49 -10.33 9.31 7.92
CA PRO A 49 -10.34 8.55 9.15
C PRO A 49 -11.52 8.97 10.05
N GLY A 50 -12.26 8.00 10.60
CA GLY A 50 -13.44 8.22 11.42
C GLY A 50 -14.73 8.51 10.63
N GLN A 51 -14.68 8.66 9.32
CA GLN A 51 -15.88 8.91 8.52
C GLN A 51 -16.81 7.70 8.51
N ARG A 52 -18.10 7.93 8.78
CA ARG A 52 -19.15 6.90 8.72
C ARG A 52 -19.43 6.50 7.29
N LEU A 53 -19.54 5.19 7.04
CA LEU A 53 -19.87 4.60 5.75
C LEU A 53 -21.31 4.07 5.79
N ILE A 54 -22.18 4.59 4.92
CA ILE A 54 -23.60 4.23 4.90
C ILE A 54 -23.82 3.16 3.81
N GLU A 55 -24.18 1.93 4.24
CA GLU A 55 -24.41 0.79 3.34
C GLU A 55 -25.39 1.11 2.22
N GLY A 56 -26.48 1.82 2.56
CA GLY A 56 -27.55 2.15 1.60
C GLY A 56 -27.10 3.10 0.50
N ASP A 57 -26.23 4.06 0.83
CA ASP A 57 -25.71 5.03 -0.14
C ASP A 57 -24.74 4.34 -1.09
N LEU A 58 -23.82 3.51 -0.56
CA LEU A 58 -22.92 2.71 -1.38
C LEU A 58 -23.65 1.72 -2.28
N ALA A 59 -24.70 1.07 -1.76
CA ALA A 59 -25.51 0.15 -2.57
C ALA A 59 -26.16 0.87 -3.76
N ARG A 60 -26.70 2.07 -3.51
CA ARG A 60 -27.31 2.92 -4.53
C ARG A 60 -26.27 3.43 -5.53
N ASP A 61 -25.14 3.99 -5.05
CA ASP A 61 -24.08 4.56 -5.88
C ASP A 61 -23.46 3.53 -6.84
N LEU A 62 -23.32 2.28 -6.39
CA LEU A 62 -22.63 1.22 -7.13
C LEU A 62 -23.59 0.24 -7.83
N GLY A 63 -24.92 0.42 -7.68
CA GLY A 63 -25.93 -0.45 -8.28
C GLY A 63 -25.87 -1.89 -7.78
N VAL A 64 -25.60 -2.10 -6.48
CA VAL A 64 -25.49 -3.42 -5.85
C VAL A 64 -26.44 -3.59 -4.67
N SER A 65 -26.63 -4.84 -4.21
CA SER A 65 -27.41 -5.09 -2.99
C SER A 65 -26.69 -4.64 -1.71
N ARG A 66 -27.44 -4.33 -0.64
CA ARG A 66 -26.86 -4.08 0.70
C ARG A 66 -26.08 -5.28 1.22
N GLY A 67 -26.50 -6.51 0.89
CA GLY A 67 -25.78 -7.74 1.24
C GLY A 67 -24.39 -7.78 0.62
N THR A 68 -24.26 -7.38 -0.65
CA THR A 68 -22.97 -7.25 -1.35
C THR A 68 -22.05 -6.23 -0.67
N VAL A 69 -22.61 -5.09 -0.23
CA VAL A 69 -21.85 -4.07 0.51
C VAL A 69 -21.35 -4.62 1.85
N ARG A 70 -22.19 -5.37 2.59
CA ARG A 70 -21.80 -5.98 3.87
C ARG A 70 -20.67 -6.99 3.71
N GLU A 71 -20.70 -7.82 2.65
CA GLU A 71 -19.61 -8.76 2.38
C GLU A 71 -18.29 -8.00 2.07
N ALA A 72 -18.35 -6.94 1.27
CA ALA A 72 -17.19 -6.08 1.03
C ALA A 72 -16.68 -5.43 2.33
N PHE A 73 -17.58 -4.98 3.20
CA PHE A 73 -17.22 -4.38 4.49
C PHE A 73 -16.56 -5.38 5.44
N LYS A 74 -17.03 -6.63 5.52
CA LYS A 74 -16.36 -7.68 6.31
C LYS A 74 -14.92 -7.90 5.86
N ARG A 75 -14.70 -7.96 4.55
CA ARG A 75 -13.37 -8.10 3.97
C ARG A 75 -12.49 -6.89 4.28
N LEU A 76 -12.97 -5.67 4.05
CA LEU A 76 -12.23 -4.44 4.34
C LEU A 76 -11.91 -4.28 5.83
N ALA A 77 -12.76 -4.79 6.71
CA ALA A 77 -12.50 -4.83 8.14
C ALA A 77 -11.37 -5.82 8.47
N ALA A 78 -11.35 -7.01 7.84
CA ALA A 78 -10.23 -7.95 7.97
C ALA A 78 -8.92 -7.38 7.42
N GLU A 79 -8.98 -6.57 6.36
CA GLU A 79 -7.84 -5.82 5.78
C GLU A 79 -7.46 -4.56 6.60
N ARG A 80 -8.12 -4.31 7.75
CA ARG A 80 -7.89 -3.15 8.62
C ARG A 80 -8.09 -1.78 7.95
N VAL A 81 -8.92 -1.71 6.91
CA VAL A 81 -9.27 -0.48 6.19
C VAL A 81 -10.44 0.24 6.85
N ILE A 82 -11.43 -0.51 7.32
CA ILE A 82 -12.60 0.02 8.03
C ILE A 82 -12.76 -0.65 9.39
N ALA A 83 -13.55 -0.04 10.26
CA ALA A 83 -14.01 -0.61 11.51
C ALA A 83 -15.51 -0.87 11.45
N LEU A 84 -15.95 -2.06 11.90
CA LEU A 84 -17.34 -2.41 12.08
C LEU A 84 -17.66 -2.33 13.55
N THR A 85 -18.56 -1.41 13.93
CA THR A 85 -18.96 -1.23 15.33
C THR A 85 -20.40 -1.73 15.51
N PRO A 86 -20.66 -2.65 16.44
CA PRO A 86 -22.01 -3.13 16.72
C PRO A 86 -22.97 -1.95 16.95
N HIS A 87 -24.13 -2.01 16.31
CA HIS A 87 -25.20 -0.99 16.37
C HIS A 87 -24.84 0.42 15.86
N ARG A 88 -23.55 0.70 15.53
CA ARG A 88 -23.11 2.01 15.02
C ARG A 88 -22.78 2.01 13.54
N GLY A 89 -22.51 0.83 12.96
CA GLY A 89 -22.24 0.65 11.53
C GLY A 89 -20.75 0.61 11.18
N ALA A 90 -20.41 1.00 9.95
CA ALA A 90 -19.06 0.97 9.41
C ALA A 90 -18.43 2.37 9.38
N TYR A 91 -17.14 2.45 9.64
CA TYR A 91 -16.36 3.69 9.64
C TYR A 91 -15.00 3.47 8.97
N VAL A 92 -14.46 4.48 8.29
CA VAL A 92 -13.04 4.48 7.93
C VAL A 92 -12.23 4.40 9.22
N ARG A 93 -11.28 3.51 9.26
CA ARG A 93 -10.54 3.24 10.49
C ARG A 93 -9.78 4.48 11.00
N VAL A 94 -9.61 4.57 12.30
CA VAL A 94 -8.66 5.46 12.99
C VAL A 94 -7.71 4.55 13.77
N LEU A 95 -6.41 4.66 13.54
CA LEU A 95 -5.40 3.83 14.18
C LEU A 95 -5.17 4.30 15.63
N THR A 96 -4.86 3.35 16.51
CA THR A 96 -4.24 3.69 17.80
C THR A 96 -2.79 4.11 17.59
N ARG A 97 -2.17 4.72 18.60
CA ARG A 97 -0.74 5.08 18.53
C ARG A 97 0.14 3.85 18.34
N GLU A 98 -0.15 2.78 19.08
CA GLU A 98 0.56 1.51 18.99
C GLU A 98 0.48 0.93 17.58
N GLU A 99 -0.70 0.84 17.00
CA GLU A 99 -0.90 0.38 15.62
C GLU A 99 -0.17 1.25 14.58
N ALA A 100 -0.10 2.56 14.81
CA ALA A 100 0.65 3.47 13.94
C ALA A 100 2.16 3.19 14.00
N LEU A 101 2.71 2.96 15.20
CA LEU A 101 4.12 2.62 15.39
C LEU A 101 4.45 1.24 14.79
N GLU A 102 3.61 0.22 15.02
CA GLU A 102 3.77 -1.11 14.40
C GLU A 102 3.72 -1.03 12.86
N LEU A 103 2.79 -0.25 12.31
CA LEU A 103 2.71 -0.03 10.86
C LEU A 103 3.99 0.60 10.32
N LEU A 104 4.57 1.60 11.01
CA LEU A 104 5.83 2.22 10.61
C LEU A 104 7.00 1.23 10.61
N GLN A 105 7.05 0.27 11.54
CA GLN A 105 8.07 -0.79 11.55
C GLN A 105 7.98 -1.65 10.29
N VAL A 106 6.78 -2.09 9.92
CA VAL A 106 6.53 -2.85 8.68
C VAL A 106 6.90 -2.04 7.44
N LEU A 107 6.49 -0.76 7.39
CA LEU A 107 6.80 0.13 6.27
C LEU A 107 8.32 0.37 6.13
N THR A 108 9.06 0.42 7.23
CA THR A 108 10.52 0.56 7.20
C THR A 108 11.16 -0.60 6.41
N ALA A 109 10.73 -1.82 6.67
CA ALA A 109 11.25 -3.00 5.99
C ALA A 109 10.84 -3.03 4.51
N LEU A 110 9.53 -2.83 4.22
CA LEU A 110 9.01 -2.91 2.86
C LEU A 110 9.55 -1.77 1.98
N TYR A 111 9.51 -0.54 2.47
CA TYR A 111 9.97 0.62 1.69
C TYR A 111 11.49 0.68 1.57
N GLY A 112 12.22 0.20 2.57
CA GLY A 112 13.68 0.05 2.46
C GLY A 112 14.08 -0.93 1.36
N LEU A 113 13.39 -2.08 1.26
CA LEU A 113 13.57 -3.04 0.18
C LEU A 113 13.15 -2.43 -1.17
N ALA A 114 11.98 -1.77 -1.22
CA ALA A 114 11.48 -1.13 -2.44
C ALA A 114 12.46 -0.08 -2.97
N ALA A 115 12.96 0.80 -2.09
CA ALA A 115 13.88 1.87 -2.47
C ALA A 115 15.21 1.31 -3.00
N THR A 116 15.73 0.22 -2.39
CA THR A 116 16.93 -0.47 -2.90
C THR A 116 16.71 -1.02 -4.30
N LEU A 117 15.63 -1.79 -4.51
CA LEU A 117 15.32 -2.39 -5.80
C LEU A 117 14.99 -1.34 -6.87
N ALA A 118 14.32 -0.25 -6.49
CA ALA A 118 14.04 0.87 -7.39
C ALA A 118 15.33 1.55 -7.87
N ALA A 119 16.30 1.77 -6.98
CA ALA A 119 17.61 2.30 -7.34
C ALA A 119 18.33 1.39 -8.34
N ASP A 120 18.32 0.07 -8.14
CA ASP A 120 18.90 -0.92 -9.07
C ASP A 120 18.20 -0.96 -10.44
N ALA A 121 16.94 -0.52 -10.50
CA ALA A 121 16.13 -0.55 -11.70
C ALA A 121 15.90 0.83 -12.34
N ILE A 122 16.48 1.90 -11.80
CA ILE A 122 16.12 3.29 -12.16
C ILE A 122 16.36 3.62 -13.63
N ASP A 123 17.39 3.04 -14.23
CA ASP A 123 17.75 3.31 -15.63
C ASP A 123 17.06 2.35 -16.63
N LYS A 124 16.17 1.46 -16.16
CA LYS A 124 15.38 0.59 -17.03
C LYS A 124 14.16 1.31 -17.57
N GLY A 125 13.99 1.30 -18.91
CA GLY A 125 12.82 1.89 -19.57
C GLY A 125 12.63 3.37 -19.23
N ASP A 126 11.42 3.73 -18.79
CA ASP A 126 11.04 5.09 -18.43
C ASP A 126 11.01 5.36 -16.90
N ASN A 127 11.60 4.46 -16.10
CA ASN A 127 11.52 4.49 -14.65
C ASN A 127 11.98 5.84 -14.06
N ARG A 128 13.13 6.34 -14.51
CA ARG A 128 13.67 7.64 -14.08
C ARG A 128 12.68 8.78 -14.36
N LYS A 129 12.11 8.83 -15.55
CA LYS A 129 11.10 9.84 -15.93
C LYS A 129 9.86 9.74 -15.06
N ARG A 130 9.37 8.53 -14.80
CA ARG A 130 8.19 8.28 -13.96
C ARG A 130 8.42 8.74 -12.52
N LEU A 131 9.56 8.39 -11.95
CA LEU A 131 9.91 8.80 -10.58
C LEU A 131 10.09 10.31 -10.47
N THR A 132 10.78 10.93 -11.44
CA THR A 132 10.96 12.39 -11.49
C THR A 132 9.60 13.10 -11.54
N ALA A 133 8.70 12.68 -12.42
CA ALA A 133 7.38 13.29 -12.53
C ALA A 133 6.54 13.14 -11.25
N ALA A 134 6.67 12.02 -10.52
CA ALA A 134 5.99 11.83 -9.24
C ALA A 134 6.59 12.70 -8.13
N TYR A 135 7.91 12.85 -8.11
CA TYR A 135 8.60 13.71 -7.15
C TYR A 135 8.33 15.20 -7.39
N GLU A 136 8.31 15.63 -8.67
CA GLU A 136 8.00 17.04 -9.02
C GLU A 136 6.60 17.43 -8.56
N ARG A 137 5.58 16.59 -8.77
CA ARG A 137 4.23 16.84 -8.25
C ARG A 137 4.24 17.00 -6.73
N LEU A 138 4.91 16.07 -6.02
CA LEU A 138 5.01 16.13 -4.56
C LEU A 138 5.73 17.41 -4.09
N ARG A 139 6.81 17.82 -4.75
CA ARG A 139 7.58 19.03 -4.45
C ARG A 139 6.81 20.31 -4.73
N ASP A 140 6.13 20.38 -5.89
CA ASP A 140 5.43 21.58 -6.34
C ASP A 140 4.17 21.86 -5.49
N ASP A 141 3.57 20.79 -4.94
CA ASP A 141 2.52 20.88 -3.93
C ASP A 141 3.04 21.54 -2.64
N GLY A 142 4.27 21.24 -2.25
CA GLY A 142 5.01 21.88 -1.16
C GLY A 142 4.36 21.81 0.22
N PRO A 143 5.02 22.34 1.27
CA PRO A 143 4.49 22.32 2.64
C PRO A 143 3.25 23.19 2.85
N LYS A 144 2.90 24.04 1.91
CA LYS A 144 1.76 24.99 1.97
C LYS A 144 0.52 24.49 1.23
N SER A 145 0.60 23.32 0.58
CA SER A 145 -0.54 22.74 -0.13
C SER A 145 -1.66 22.33 0.82
N ASP A 146 -2.84 22.14 0.26
CA ASP A 146 -3.92 21.57 1.05
C ASP A 146 -3.57 20.14 1.52
N ARG A 147 -4.08 19.80 2.70
CA ARG A 147 -3.78 18.53 3.36
C ARG A 147 -4.08 17.30 2.49
N ILE A 148 -5.09 17.35 1.65
CA ILE A 148 -5.55 16.21 0.86
C ILE A 148 -4.57 15.97 -0.28
N SER A 149 -4.28 17.00 -1.08
CA SER A 149 -3.30 16.96 -2.16
C SER A 149 -1.98 16.39 -1.68
N HIS A 150 -1.40 16.97 -0.64
CA HIS A 150 -0.13 16.53 -0.09
C HIS A 150 -0.10 15.04 0.28
N THR A 151 -1.14 14.54 0.98
CA THR A 151 -1.16 13.13 1.36
C THR A 151 -1.36 12.18 0.18
N VAL A 152 -2.06 12.62 -0.87
CA VAL A 152 -2.28 11.85 -2.10
C VAL A 152 -1.01 11.82 -2.94
N ASP A 153 -0.33 12.97 -3.17
CA ASP A 153 0.89 13.02 -3.97
C ASP A 153 2.05 12.29 -3.30
N ARG A 154 2.13 12.37 -1.97
CA ARG A 154 3.02 11.53 -1.19
C ARG A 154 2.76 10.05 -1.43
N GLY A 155 1.49 9.62 -1.42
CA GLY A 155 1.08 8.25 -1.75
C GLY A 155 1.56 7.86 -3.14
N SER A 156 1.30 8.69 -4.13
CA SER A 156 1.69 8.46 -5.53
C SER A 156 3.21 8.33 -5.71
N PHE A 157 4.02 9.13 -5.02
CA PHE A 157 5.48 9.02 -5.06
C PHE A 157 5.96 7.65 -4.55
N TYR A 158 5.42 7.17 -3.42
CA TYR A 158 5.75 5.85 -2.89
C TYR A 158 5.30 4.73 -3.83
N ASP A 159 4.09 4.81 -4.36
CA ASP A 159 3.55 3.80 -5.28
C ASP A 159 4.42 3.66 -6.54
N VAL A 160 4.95 4.77 -7.07
CA VAL A 160 5.82 4.77 -8.24
C VAL A 160 7.13 4.04 -7.97
N PHE A 161 7.84 4.31 -6.87
CA PHE A 161 9.10 3.59 -6.65
C PHE A 161 8.88 2.13 -6.20
N ILE A 162 7.76 1.80 -5.57
CA ILE A 162 7.37 0.41 -5.28
C ILE A 162 7.11 -0.35 -6.59
N ASP A 163 6.46 0.28 -7.57
CA ASP A 163 6.24 -0.32 -8.89
C ASP A 163 7.56 -0.50 -9.66
N ILE A 164 8.45 0.53 -9.65
CA ILE A 164 9.79 0.47 -10.25
C ILE A 164 10.62 -0.68 -9.65
N ALA A 165 10.47 -0.96 -8.36
CA ALA A 165 11.14 -2.09 -7.71
C ALA A 165 10.81 -3.45 -8.36
N GLY A 166 9.67 -3.58 -9.06
CA GLY A 166 9.27 -4.74 -9.85
C GLY A 166 9.04 -6.02 -9.04
N ASN A 167 8.98 -5.94 -7.72
CA ASN A 167 8.77 -7.07 -6.83
C ASN A 167 7.28 -7.26 -6.54
N ARG A 168 6.66 -8.26 -7.17
CA ARG A 168 5.22 -8.54 -7.05
C ARG A 168 4.77 -8.86 -5.63
N GLU A 169 5.60 -9.56 -4.85
CA GLU A 169 5.24 -9.90 -3.46
C GLU A 169 5.29 -8.67 -2.56
N LEU A 170 6.27 -7.78 -2.77
CA LEU A 170 6.32 -6.51 -2.07
C LEU A 170 5.09 -5.64 -2.39
N MET A 171 4.67 -5.57 -3.67
CA MET A 171 3.46 -4.85 -4.09
C MET A 171 2.20 -5.41 -3.42
N ARG A 172 2.09 -6.74 -3.27
CA ARG A 172 0.97 -7.40 -2.57
C ARG A 172 0.99 -7.15 -1.06
N ALA A 173 2.19 -7.14 -0.47
CA ALA A 173 2.36 -6.91 0.96
C ALA A 173 2.21 -5.44 1.37
N ASN A 174 2.26 -4.49 0.41
CA ASN A 174 2.17 -3.06 0.71
C ASN A 174 0.80 -2.68 1.29
N PRO A 175 0.72 -2.21 2.54
CA PRO A 175 -0.54 -1.82 3.18
C PRO A 175 -0.94 -0.38 2.76
N ALA A 176 -1.18 -0.15 1.47
CA ALA A 176 -1.42 1.18 0.91
C ALA A 176 -2.57 1.94 1.60
N ALA A 177 -3.74 1.28 1.81
CA ALA A 177 -4.89 1.93 2.43
C ALA A 177 -4.67 2.25 3.92
N PRO A 178 -4.20 1.32 4.80
CA PRO A 178 -3.81 1.66 6.16
C PRO A 178 -2.77 2.78 6.25
N THR A 179 -1.79 2.79 5.33
CA THR A 179 -0.77 3.84 5.27
C THR A 179 -1.37 5.20 4.91
N GLN A 180 -2.29 5.25 3.95
CA GLN A 180 -2.98 6.49 3.58
C GLN A 180 -3.87 6.99 4.72
N ILE A 181 -4.57 6.10 5.41
CA ILE A 181 -5.36 6.43 6.61
C ILE A 181 -4.46 7.08 7.66
N LEU A 182 -3.30 6.47 7.98
CA LEU A 182 -2.35 7.04 8.93
C LEU A 182 -1.86 8.43 8.51
N ARG A 183 -1.50 8.61 7.24
CA ARG A 183 -1.08 9.92 6.71
C ARG A 183 -2.15 10.99 6.92
N MET A 184 -3.39 10.71 6.53
CA MET A 184 -4.51 11.64 6.70
C MET A 184 -4.84 11.92 8.17
N GLN A 185 -4.71 10.89 9.02
CA GLN A 185 -4.97 10.98 10.45
C GLN A 185 -4.01 11.93 11.16
N VAL A 186 -2.72 11.84 10.87
CA VAL A 186 -1.68 12.59 11.58
C VAL A 186 -1.39 13.96 10.98
N HIS A 187 -1.66 14.15 9.68
CA HIS A 187 -1.34 15.40 8.98
C HIS A 187 -1.84 16.69 9.67
N PRO A 188 -3.05 16.73 10.27
CA PRO A 188 -3.55 17.95 10.94
C PRO A 188 -2.71 18.40 12.13
N TYR A 189 -1.89 17.51 12.67
CA TYR A 189 -1.09 17.72 13.86
C TYR A 189 0.38 18.01 13.54
N LEU A 190 0.76 18.00 12.24
CA LEU A 190 2.12 18.30 11.80
C LEU A 190 2.37 19.81 11.90
N THR A 191 3.50 20.17 12.50
CA THR A 191 3.98 21.54 12.50
C THR A 191 4.62 21.92 11.17
N PRO A 192 4.81 23.21 10.85
CA PRO A 192 5.57 23.63 9.67
C PRO A 192 6.97 22.98 9.61
N THR A 193 7.67 22.88 10.74
CA THR A 193 8.98 22.23 10.84
C THR A 193 8.91 20.74 10.50
N ASP A 194 7.88 20.04 11.00
CA ASP A 194 7.65 18.63 10.64
C ASP A 194 7.46 18.44 9.13
N LEU A 195 6.76 19.36 8.48
CA LEU A 195 6.55 19.33 7.04
C LEU A 195 7.84 19.63 6.26
N GLU A 196 8.62 20.62 6.68
CA GLU A 196 9.92 20.95 6.08
C GLU A 196 10.87 19.75 6.14
N GLU A 197 10.99 19.10 7.31
CA GLU A 197 11.78 17.88 7.48
C GLU A 197 11.28 16.73 6.58
N LEU A 198 9.97 16.60 6.45
CA LEU A 198 9.33 15.59 5.62
C LEU A 198 9.71 15.77 4.14
N PHE A 199 9.66 17.01 3.63
CA PHE A 199 10.05 17.32 2.25
C PHE A 199 11.55 17.16 2.02
N ALA A 200 12.39 17.49 3.00
CA ALA A 200 13.82 17.23 2.94
C ALA A 200 14.14 15.73 2.83
N ASP A 201 13.43 14.88 3.58
CA ASP A 201 13.58 13.44 3.50
C ASP A 201 13.22 12.90 2.10
N TYR A 202 12.16 13.44 1.46
CA TYR A 202 11.78 13.03 0.10
C TYR A 202 12.82 13.43 -0.94
N ALA A 203 13.42 14.60 -0.80
CA ALA A 203 14.48 15.05 -1.69
C ALA A 203 15.69 14.11 -1.62
N VAL A 204 16.13 13.75 -0.40
CA VAL A 204 17.23 12.81 -0.19
C VAL A 204 16.92 11.44 -0.73
N LEU A 205 15.68 10.95 -0.54
CA LEU A 205 15.24 9.64 -1.05
C LEU A 205 15.21 9.62 -2.58
N PHE A 206 14.65 10.65 -3.20
CA PHE A 206 14.61 10.80 -4.65
C PHE A 206 16.04 10.82 -5.25
N GLU A 207 16.94 11.60 -4.68
CA GLU A 207 18.33 11.67 -5.10
C GLU A 207 19.04 10.30 -4.97
N ALA A 208 18.85 9.61 -3.84
CA ALA A 208 19.45 8.31 -3.62
C ALA A 208 18.95 7.26 -4.62
N ILE A 209 17.64 7.22 -4.93
CA ILE A 209 17.09 6.30 -5.92
C ILE A 209 17.60 6.67 -7.31
N THR A 210 17.57 7.95 -7.70
CA THR A 210 17.98 8.40 -9.03
C THR A 210 19.48 8.30 -9.28
N SER A 211 20.32 8.33 -8.24
CA SER A 211 21.76 8.05 -8.36
C SER A 211 22.09 6.54 -8.41
N GLY A 212 21.12 5.65 -8.26
CA GLY A 212 21.36 4.20 -8.20
C GLY A 212 21.96 3.74 -6.86
N ASP A 213 21.95 4.59 -5.82
CA ASP A 213 22.50 4.23 -4.49
C ASP A 213 21.41 3.58 -3.61
N GLY A 214 21.19 2.29 -3.83
CA GLY A 214 20.21 1.52 -3.06
C GLY A 214 20.52 1.46 -1.56
N LYS A 215 21.79 1.51 -1.16
CA LYS A 215 22.15 1.53 0.27
C LYS A 215 21.76 2.87 0.92
N LYS A 216 22.07 3.99 0.26
CA LYS A 216 21.65 5.32 0.70
C LYS A 216 20.12 5.42 0.73
N ALA A 217 19.43 4.93 -0.31
CA ALA A 217 17.98 4.94 -0.39
C ALA A 217 17.33 4.18 0.77
N LYS A 218 17.80 2.96 1.09
CA LYS A 218 17.35 2.18 2.24
C LYS A 218 17.57 2.93 3.55
N ARG A 219 18.78 3.44 3.78
CA ARG A 219 19.11 4.21 4.99
C ARG A 219 18.24 5.45 5.15
N THR A 220 17.93 6.13 4.05
CA THR A 220 17.03 7.29 4.07
C THR A 220 15.63 6.90 4.56
N ILE A 221 15.09 5.75 4.10
CA ILE A 221 13.81 5.23 4.62
C ILE A 221 13.90 4.92 6.12
N GLU A 222 14.97 4.29 6.58
CA GLU A 222 15.17 3.98 8.02
C GLU A 222 15.19 5.25 8.88
N VAL A 223 15.93 6.29 8.46
CA VAL A 223 15.97 7.58 9.16
C VAL A 223 14.61 8.28 9.12
N HIS A 224 13.97 8.31 7.95
CA HIS A 224 12.66 8.90 7.77
C HIS A 224 11.61 8.25 8.68
N THR A 225 11.49 6.93 8.67
CA THR A 225 10.48 6.22 9.46
C THR A 225 10.75 6.31 10.97
N LYS A 226 12.03 6.32 11.39
CA LYS A 226 12.41 6.58 12.78
C LYS A 226 11.93 7.95 13.24
N ARG A 227 12.20 9.00 12.44
CA ARG A 227 11.73 10.38 12.73
C ARG A 227 10.21 10.44 12.80
N ARG A 228 9.51 9.71 11.93
CA ARG A 228 8.04 9.62 11.98
C ARG A 228 7.56 8.90 13.24
N ALA A 229 8.23 7.86 13.70
CA ALA A 229 7.88 7.18 14.96
C ALA A 229 8.06 8.13 16.17
N GLU A 230 9.21 8.82 16.27
CA GLU A 230 9.46 9.84 17.31
C GLU A 230 8.40 10.96 17.27
N GLN A 231 7.95 11.35 16.09
CA GLN A 231 6.86 12.32 15.94
C GLN A 231 5.54 11.75 16.44
N MET A 232 5.17 10.48 16.12
CA MET A 232 3.94 9.85 16.61
C MET A 232 3.89 9.84 18.15
N GLU A 233 5.02 9.68 18.82
CA GLU A 233 5.10 9.71 20.28
C GLU A 233 4.76 11.08 20.88
N ARG A 234 5.08 12.17 20.15
CA ARG A 234 4.83 13.56 20.58
C ARG A 234 3.42 14.07 20.26
N LEU A 235 2.71 13.42 19.35
CA LEU A 235 1.36 13.85 18.98
C LEU A 235 0.39 13.71 20.17
N PRO A 236 -0.65 14.59 20.26
CA PRO A 236 -1.63 14.51 21.34
C PRO A 236 -2.48 13.23 21.23
N PRO A 237 -3.06 12.76 22.36
CA PRO A 237 -3.91 11.56 22.35
C PRO A 237 -5.06 11.63 21.34
N GLU A 238 -5.61 12.81 21.09
CA GLU A 238 -6.73 13.07 20.17
C GLU A 238 -6.37 12.76 18.71
N ALA A 239 -5.07 12.70 18.38
CA ALA A 239 -4.59 12.28 17.07
C ALA A 239 -4.85 10.78 16.81
N PHE A 240 -5.19 10.00 17.83
CA PHE A 240 -5.32 8.56 17.77
C PHE A 240 -6.64 8.05 18.31
N SER A 241 -7.05 6.86 17.88
CA SER A 241 -8.16 6.15 18.51
C SER A 241 -7.76 5.66 19.90
N THR A 242 -8.69 5.67 20.83
CA THR A 242 -8.54 5.02 22.14
C THR A 242 -8.72 3.49 22.07
N GLY A 243 -8.87 2.96 20.87
CA GLY A 243 -9.25 1.58 20.60
C GLY A 243 -10.74 1.48 20.26
N TRP A 244 -11.06 0.67 19.28
CA TRP A 244 -12.44 0.28 19.01
C TRP A 244 -12.77 -0.83 20.01
N SER A 245 -13.46 -0.49 21.11
CA SER A 245 -13.99 -1.51 22.02
C SER A 245 -14.85 -2.46 21.21
N SER A 246 -14.42 -3.73 21.13
CA SER A 246 -15.12 -4.84 20.49
C SER A 246 -16.48 -5.09 21.13
#